data_cc59cd7765cb1bc629f53d53e8a8d45e
#
_entry.id   cc59cd7765cb1bc629f53d53e8a8d45e
#
_cell.length_a   1.000
_cell.length_b   1.000
_cell.length_c   1.000
_cell.angle_alpha   90.00
_cell.angle_beta   90.00
_cell.angle_gamma   90.00
#
_symmetry.space_group_name_H-M   'P 1'
#
loop_
_entity.id
_entity.type
_entity.pdbx_description
1 polymer ?
#
loop_
_entity_poly.entity_id
_entity_poly.type
_entity_poly.pdbx_seq_one_letter_code
_entity_poly.pdbx_strand_id
1 'polypeptide(L)'
;MNSKDKGKSKLGLLGVAAAVILVVIVAGAVFMKRYAPSKQWMSGYEYFDADKASDSALVIINGTKYQDTGVSVDGIWYLPADFIVDNINIRFYEDGESNAILYTDDKKTYTYEPGKNIYTDSDNNEYNTNYPVTVAVNGSTYIAWDYVAQYTNCTYAYGEEPARICINSIDGEEKVVDAKKDIYVRYRGGIKSDILEKIEKGSRLYYEDDLDDWIKVTTQTGYTGYVKSSEVNEDYIYVPEDTYVEEYTRVMSDGAVRLGWFQVGGTSGNSTAAAMVSSSSVNVISPTWYSIASTSGSASSYAQASWVSDMHARGIK
;
A
#
# COMPACT_ATOMS: atom_id res chain seq x y z
N MET A 1 -47.88 -67.99 39.47
CA MET A 1 -46.95 -66.85 39.90
C MET A 1 -46.29 -66.23 38.69
N ASN A 2 -46.88 -65.28 38.26
CA ASN A 2 -46.69 -63.89 37.93
C ASN A 2 -45.78 -63.63 36.73
N SER A 3 -46.39 -63.74 35.56
CA SER A 3 -45.78 -63.18 34.31
C SER A 3 -46.01 -61.63 34.18
N LYS A 4 -46.91 -61.06 35.04
CA LYS A 4 -47.20 -59.59 35.00
C LYS A 4 -46.17 -58.66 35.67
N ASP A 5 -45.34 -59.19 36.57
CA ASP A 5 -44.32 -58.36 37.25
C ASP A 5 -43.06 -58.13 36.44
N LYS A 6 -42.69 -59.04 35.51
CA LYS A 6 -41.53 -58.84 34.62
C LYS A 6 -41.76 -57.77 33.56
N GLY A 7 -42.96 -57.42 33.18
CA GLY A 7 -43.34 -56.41 32.24
C GLY A 7 -43.18 -54.98 32.81
N LYS A 8 -43.58 -54.78 34.07
CA LYS A 8 -43.52 -53.48 34.76
C LYS A 8 -42.08 -53.05 35.04
N SER A 9 -41.26 -54.02 35.40
CA SER A 9 -39.81 -53.77 35.62
C SER A 9 -39.05 -53.35 34.33
N LYS A 10 -39.36 -53.97 33.20
CA LYS A 10 -38.79 -53.63 31.91
C LYS A 10 -39.23 -52.24 31.40
N LEU A 11 -40.51 -51.87 31.64
CA LEU A 11 -41.07 -50.57 31.26
C LEU A 11 -40.48 -49.47 32.13
N GLY A 12 -40.26 -49.69 33.41
CA GLY A 12 -39.54 -48.76 34.29
C GLY A 12 -38.08 -48.56 33.89
N LEU A 13 -37.40 -49.67 33.53
CA LEU A 13 -35.99 -49.58 33.05
C LEU A 13 -35.87 -48.83 31.73
N LEU A 14 -36.82 -49.02 30.80
CA LEU A 14 -36.89 -48.26 29.54
C LEU A 14 -37.15 -46.76 29.80
N GLY A 15 -38.00 -46.43 30.77
CA GLY A 15 -38.27 -45.03 31.15
C GLY A 15 -37.05 -44.33 31.72
N VAL A 16 -36.31 -45.03 32.60
CA VAL A 16 -35.05 -44.51 33.16
C VAL A 16 -34.00 -44.34 32.07
N ALA A 17 -33.86 -45.31 31.17
CA ALA A 17 -32.92 -45.21 30.05
C ALA A 17 -33.25 -44.02 29.13
N ALA A 18 -34.53 -43.80 28.81
CA ALA A 18 -34.98 -42.66 28.02
C ALA A 18 -34.71 -41.32 28.71
N ALA A 19 -34.92 -41.23 30.03
CA ALA A 19 -34.59 -40.03 30.82
C ALA A 19 -33.10 -39.73 30.83
N VAL A 20 -32.25 -40.75 31.00
CA VAL A 20 -30.79 -40.58 30.94
C VAL A 20 -30.34 -40.10 29.56
N ILE A 21 -30.86 -40.69 28.48
CA ILE A 21 -30.57 -40.27 27.11
C ILE A 21 -30.98 -38.81 26.90
N LEU A 22 -32.16 -38.41 27.37
CA LEU A 22 -32.61 -37.02 27.27
C LEU A 22 -31.69 -36.06 28.01
N VAL A 23 -31.25 -36.40 29.22
CA VAL A 23 -30.30 -35.59 29.98
C VAL A 23 -28.94 -35.46 29.26
N VAL A 24 -28.45 -36.56 28.67
CA VAL A 24 -27.20 -36.53 27.89
C VAL A 24 -27.34 -35.66 26.62
N ILE A 25 -28.51 -35.75 25.93
CA ILE A 25 -28.76 -34.89 24.75
C ILE A 25 -28.82 -33.42 25.15
N VAL A 26 -29.55 -33.09 26.23
CA VAL A 26 -29.66 -31.72 26.73
C VAL A 26 -28.32 -31.20 27.20
N ALA A 27 -27.54 -31.97 27.95
CA ALA A 27 -26.21 -31.62 28.42
C ALA A 27 -25.25 -31.44 27.22
N GLY A 28 -25.34 -32.35 26.23
CA GLY A 28 -24.59 -32.25 24.98
C GLY A 28 -24.93 -30.97 24.18
N ALA A 29 -26.23 -30.66 24.07
CA ALA A 29 -26.70 -29.45 23.40
C ALA A 29 -26.23 -28.17 24.11
N VAL A 30 -26.31 -28.14 25.45
CA VAL A 30 -25.79 -27.02 26.26
C VAL A 30 -24.29 -26.89 26.12
N PHE A 31 -23.55 -28.00 26.17
CA PHE A 31 -22.09 -28.03 25.95
C PHE A 31 -21.73 -27.51 24.55
N MET A 32 -22.40 -28.04 23.51
CA MET A 32 -22.18 -27.57 22.13
C MET A 32 -22.49 -26.10 22.00
N LYS A 33 -23.60 -25.60 22.53
CA LYS A 33 -23.95 -24.17 22.50
C LYS A 33 -22.89 -23.31 23.21
N ARG A 34 -22.28 -23.83 24.30
CA ARG A 34 -21.28 -23.08 25.07
C ARG A 34 -19.89 -23.10 24.43
N TYR A 35 -19.48 -24.21 23.82
CA TYR A 35 -18.09 -24.42 23.36
C TYR A 35 -17.93 -24.51 21.84
N ALA A 36 -19.01 -24.67 21.05
CA ALA A 36 -18.89 -24.59 19.60
C ALA A 36 -18.54 -23.17 19.14
N PRO A 37 -17.58 -23.01 18.22
CA PRO A 37 -17.25 -21.72 17.64
C PRO A 37 -18.43 -21.08 16.93
N SER A 38 -18.53 -19.75 16.94
CA SER A 38 -19.46 -19.01 16.11
C SER A 38 -19.17 -19.26 14.63
N LYS A 39 -20.23 -19.42 13.84
CA LYS A 39 -20.20 -19.47 12.37
C LYS A 39 -20.77 -18.20 11.74
N GLN A 40 -21.06 -17.20 12.56
CA GLN A 40 -21.60 -15.93 12.10
C GLN A 40 -20.46 -15.10 11.49
N TRP A 41 -20.76 -14.50 10.33
CA TRP A 41 -19.87 -13.57 9.66
C TRP A 41 -20.29 -12.14 9.95
N MET A 42 -19.33 -11.28 10.20
CA MET A 42 -19.54 -9.84 10.19
C MET A 42 -19.46 -9.37 8.73
N SER A 43 -20.38 -8.53 8.32
CA SER A 43 -20.31 -7.91 7.00
C SER A 43 -19.10 -6.97 6.91
N GLY A 44 -18.35 -7.01 5.79
CA GLY A 44 -17.28 -6.05 5.57
C GLY A 44 -17.79 -4.60 5.54
N TYR A 45 -19.00 -4.36 5.06
CA TYR A 45 -19.63 -3.02 5.14
C TYR A 45 -19.80 -2.53 6.57
N GLU A 46 -20.19 -3.42 7.50
CA GLU A 46 -20.28 -3.11 8.93
C GLU A 46 -18.88 -2.90 9.53
N TYR A 47 -17.93 -3.78 9.19
CA TYR A 47 -16.58 -3.70 9.74
C TYR A 47 -15.85 -2.42 9.31
N PHE A 48 -15.92 -2.06 8.05
CA PHE A 48 -15.24 -0.89 7.49
C PHE A 48 -16.08 0.40 7.60
N ASP A 49 -17.27 0.34 8.17
CA ASP A 49 -18.21 1.49 8.19
C ASP A 49 -18.38 2.09 6.78
N ALA A 50 -18.86 1.28 5.85
CA ALA A 50 -18.98 1.61 4.44
C ALA A 50 -20.43 1.55 3.97
N ASP A 51 -20.81 2.47 3.08
CA ASP A 51 -22.13 2.47 2.46
C ASP A 51 -22.22 1.39 1.37
N LYS A 52 -23.25 0.55 1.46
CA LYS A 52 -23.54 -0.49 0.46
C LYS A 52 -23.98 0.06 -0.89
N ALA A 53 -24.44 1.29 -0.93
CA ALA A 53 -24.87 1.96 -2.17
C ALA A 53 -23.73 2.67 -2.89
N SER A 54 -22.52 2.70 -2.31
CA SER A 54 -21.36 3.34 -2.92
C SER A 54 -20.72 2.44 -3.97
N ASP A 55 -20.49 3.00 -5.16
CA ASP A 55 -19.75 2.37 -6.26
C ASP A 55 -18.22 2.66 -6.16
N SER A 56 -17.78 3.34 -5.09
CA SER A 56 -16.38 3.66 -4.88
C SER A 56 -15.67 2.60 -4.04
N ALA A 57 -14.36 2.44 -4.26
CA ALA A 57 -13.52 1.58 -3.45
C ALA A 57 -12.94 2.35 -2.25
N LEU A 58 -12.95 1.75 -1.07
CA LEU A 58 -12.19 2.24 0.06
C LEU A 58 -10.68 2.14 -0.22
N VAL A 59 -9.89 3.05 0.33
CA VAL A 59 -8.44 2.98 0.31
C VAL A 59 -7.92 2.71 1.72
N ILE A 60 -7.12 1.66 1.84
CA ILE A 60 -6.50 1.23 3.10
C ILE A 60 -5.00 1.14 2.88
N ILE A 61 -4.21 1.93 3.61
CA ILE A 61 -2.75 1.87 3.53
C ILE A 61 -2.22 1.41 4.89
N ASN A 62 -1.44 0.33 4.91
CA ASN A 62 -0.85 -0.25 6.13
C ASN A 62 -1.90 -0.44 7.24
N GLY A 63 -3.07 -0.99 6.89
CA GLY A 63 -4.18 -1.22 7.81
C GLY A 63 -4.99 0.03 8.19
N THR A 64 -4.60 1.22 7.77
CA THR A 64 -5.32 2.48 8.05
C THR A 64 -6.27 2.83 6.90
N LYS A 65 -7.57 2.96 7.21
CA LYS A 65 -8.58 3.42 6.25
C LYS A 65 -8.46 4.94 6.05
N TYR A 66 -8.42 5.36 4.79
CA TYR A 66 -8.44 6.78 4.38
C TYR A 66 -9.86 7.23 4.02
N GLN A 67 -10.08 8.54 3.98
CA GLN A 67 -11.37 9.11 3.57
C GLN A 67 -11.53 9.15 2.06
N ASP A 68 -10.41 9.29 1.35
CA ASP A 68 -10.38 9.26 -0.10
C ASP A 68 -10.77 7.88 -0.62
N THR A 69 -11.45 7.87 -1.76
CA THR A 69 -11.98 6.64 -2.37
C THR A 69 -11.55 6.52 -3.82
N GLY A 70 -11.34 5.28 -4.25
CA GLY A 70 -11.10 4.96 -5.65
C GLY A 70 -12.41 4.93 -6.45
N VAL A 71 -12.31 5.22 -7.75
CA VAL A 71 -13.40 5.08 -8.72
C VAL A 71 -13.07 3.99 -9.73
N SER A 72 -14.08 3.27 -10.20
CA SER A 72 -13.91 2.29 -11.28
C SER A 72 -14.38 2.88 -12.60
N VAL A 73 -13.51 2.84 -13.62
CA VAL A 73 -13.83 3.21 -15.00
C VAL A 73 -13.45 2.03 -15.89
N ASP A 74 -14.39 1.46 -16.59
CA ASP A 74 -14.22 0.29 -17.47
C ASP A 74 -13.52 -0.91 -16.77
N GLY A 75 -13.78 -1.08 -15.46
CA GLY A 75 -13.20 -2.16 -14.65
C GLY A 75 -11.78 -1.89 -14.14
N ILE A 76 -11.22 -0.74 -14.40
CA ILE A 76 -9.93 -0.28 -13.86
C ILE A 76 -10.20 0.61 -12.66
N TRP A 77 -9.44 0.41 -11.57
CA TRP A 77 -9.51 1.26 -10.39
C TRP A 77 -8.55 2.44 -10.50
N TYR A 78 -9.07 3.63 -10.24
CA TYR A 78 -8.33 4.89 -10.24
C TYR A 78 -8.41 5.54 -8.88
N LEU A 79 -7.31 6.12 -8.42
CA LEU A 79 -7.23 6.90 -7.18
C LEU A 79 -7.06 8.40 -7.50
N PRO A 80 -7.54 9.31 -6.63
CA PRO A 80 -7.33 10.75 -6.81
C PRO A 80 -5.85 11.08 -6.94
N ALA A 81 -5.49 11.96 -7.86
CA ALA A 81 -4.10 12.31 -8.13
C ALA A 81 -3.42 12.95 -6.91
N ASP A 82 -4.09 13.89 -6.25
CA ASP A 82 -3.61 14.53 -5.02
C ASP A 82 -3.38 13.51 -3.89
N PHE A 83 -4.31 12.57 -3.72
CA PHE A 83 -4.13 11.49 -2.74
C PHE A 83 -2.88 10.65 -3.01
N ILE A 84 -2.61 10.30 -4.28
CA ILE A 84 -1.41 9.54 -4.67
C ILE A 84 -0.14 10.33 -4.36
N VAL A 85 -0.12 11.63 -4.71
CA VAL A 85 1.01 12.53 -4.43
C VAL A 85 1.32 12.60 -2.94
N ASP A 86 0.29 12.80 -2.14
CA ASP A 86 0.44 13.08 -0.71
C ASP A 86 0.74 11.83 0.14
N ASN A 87 0.27 10.64 -0.30
CA ASN A 87 0.30 9.46 0.56
C ASN A 87 1.04 8.25 -0.04
N ILE A 88 1.34 8.25 -1.36
CA ILE A 88 1.85 7.06 -2.03
C ILE A 88 3.15 7.33 -2.78
N ASN A 89 3.10 8.23 -3.78
CA ASN A 89 4.24 8.47 -4.65
C ASN A 89 4.26 9.92 -5.16
N ILE A 90 5.08 10.76 -4.55
CA ILE A 90 5.25 12.19 -4.83
C ILE A 90 5.70 12.49 -6.28
N ARG A 91 6.14 11.49 -7.03
CA ARG A 91 6.61 11.67 -8.41
C ARG A 91 5.50 11.80 -9.44
N PHE A 92 4.28 11.40 -9.06
CA PHE A 92 3.08 11.68 -9.83
C PHE A 92 2.51 13.01 -9.36
N TYR A 93 2.56 14.06 -10.16
CA TYR A 93 2.03 15.36 -9.79
C TYR A 93 1.25 16.00 -10.93
N GLU A 94 0.28 16.83 -10.58
CA GLU A 94 -0.60 17.49 -11.54
C GLU A 94 0.05 18.78 -12.06
N ASP A 95 0.07 18.95 -13.38
CA ASP A 95 0.44 20.22 -14.00
C ASP A 95 -0.76 21.17 -13.93
N GLY A 96 -0.63 22.25 -13.19
CA GLY A 96 -1.72 23.19 -12.91
C GLY A 96 -2.24 23.97 -14.11
N GLU A 97 -1.57 23.90 -15.28
CA GLU A 97 -2.01 24.59 -16.50
C GLU A 97 -2.80 23.66 -17.45
N SER A 98 -2.40 22.40 -17.54
CA SER A 98 -2.95 21.44 -18.53
C SER A 98 -3.85 20.38 -17.92
N ASN A 99 -3.93 20.27 -16.59
CA ASN A 99 -4.54 19.15 -15.85
C ASN A 99 -3.95 17.77 -16.24
N ALA A 100 -2.78 17.75 -16.88
CA ALA A 100 -2.06 16.53 -17.15
C ALA A 100 -1.35 16.06 -15.88
N ILE A 101 -1.20 14.75 -15.73
CA ILE A 101 -0.33 14.18 -14.70
C ILE A 101 1.08 14.05 -15.26
N LEU A 102 2.05 14.46 -14.50
CA LEU A 102 3.47 14.28 -14.79
C LEU A 102 4.05 13.23 -13.84
N TYR A 103 4.87 12.33 -14.39
CA TYR A 103 5.70 11.42 -13.61
C TYR A 103 7.16 11.67 -14.00
N THR A 104 8.02 11.85 -13.02
CA THR A 104 9.46 12.13 -13.27
C THR A 104 10.33 11.05 -12.64
N ASP A 105 11.12 10.38 -13.45
CA ASP A 105 12.22 9.52 -13.01
C ASP A 105 13.58 10.25 -13.10
N ASP A 106 14.68 9.53 -12.96
CA ASP A 106 16.03 10.09 -13.04
C ASP A 106 16.47 10.52 -14.46
N LYS A 107 15.72 10.16 -15.50
CA LYS A 107 16.05 10.36 -16.91
C LYS A 107 15.08 11.28 -17.62
N LYS A 108 13.77 11.14 -17.33
CA LYS A 108 12.69 11.74 -18.12
C LYS A 108 11.51 12.18 -17.27
N THR A 109 10.75 13.09 -17.84
CA THR A 109 9.40 13.41 -17.40
C THR A 109 8.42 12.85 -18.40
N TYR A 110 7.41 12.13 -17.90
CA TYR A 110 6.33 11.57 -18.70
C TYR A 110 5.06 12.37 -18.46
N THR A 111 4.28 12.60 -19.52
CA THR A 111 3.06 13.41 -19.48
C THR A 111 1.86 12.54 -19.84
N TYR A 112 0.87 12.49 -18.95
CA TYR A 112 -0.38 11.72 -19.11
C TYR A 112 -1.57 12.68 -19.18
N GLU A 113 -2.18 12.79 -20.35
CA GLU A 113 -3.38 13.58 -20.53
C GLU A 113 -4.63 12.74 -20.15
N PRO A 114 -5.58 13.29 -19.37
CA PRO A 114 -6.77 12.54 -18.97
C PRO A 114 -7.58 11.97 -20.13
N GLY A 115 -7.92 10.69 -20.02
CA GLY A 115 -8.73 9.97 -21.00
C GLY A 115 -7.99 9.49 -22.26
N LYS A 116 -6.67 9.69 -22.35
CA LYS A 116 -5.86 9.21 -23.48
C LYS A 116 -5.13 7.91 -23.15
N ASN A 117 -5.13 6.99 -24.13
CA ASN A 117 -4.36 5.74 -24.07
C ASN A 117 -2.92 5.90 -24.59
N ILE A 118 -2.46 7.12 -24.75
CA ILE A 118 -1.13 7.49 -25.20
C ILE A 118 -0.58 8.51 -24.21
N TYR A 119 0.68 8.34 -23.81
CA TYR A 119 1.43 9.32 -23.05
C TYR A 119 2.78 9.62 -23.75
N THR A 120 3.40 10.74 -23.43
CA THR A 120 4.66 11.18 -24.04
C THR A 120 5.73 11.35 -22.98
N ASP A 121 6.99 11.22 -23.39
CA ASP A 121 8.13 11.61 -22.57
C ASP A 121 8.66 13.01 -22.93
N SER A 122 9.62 13.50 -22.16
CA SER A 122 10.27 14.81 -22.38
C SER A 122 10.99 14.94 -23.73
N ASP A 123 11.26 13.84 -24.43
CA ASP A 123 11.83 13.82 -25.79
C ASP A 123 10.75 13.70 -26.87
N ASN A 124 9.48 13.80 -26.51
CA ASN A 124 8.29 13.63 -27.37
C ASN A 124 8.15 12.23 -28.00
N ASN A 125 8.69 11.18 -27.36
CA ASN A 125 8.37 9.83 -27.75
C ASN A 125 6.99 9.45 -27.22
N GLU A 126 6.20 8.75 -28.04
CA GLU A 126 4.86 8.29 -27.68
C GLU A 126 4.87 6.85 -27.22
N TYR A 127 4.09 6.57 -26.17
CA TYR A 127 3.88 5.25 -25.58
C TYR A 127 2.39 4.92 -25.52
N ASN A 128 2.01 3.73 -25.91
CA ASN A 128 0.61 3.28 -25.91
C ASN A 128 0.31 2.42 -24.68
N THR A 129 -0.88 2.59 -24.13
CA THR A 129 -1.44 1.79 -23.03
C THR A 129 -2.76 1.15 -23.47
N ASN A 130 -3.14 0.08 -22.78
CA ASN A 130 -4.42 -0.61 -23.04
C ASN A 130 -5.63 0.13 -22.44
N TYR A 131 -5.39 1.11 -21.56
CA TYR A 131 -6.41 1.95 -20.90
C TYR A 131 -5.79 3.33 -20.61
N PRO A 132 -6.60 4.37 -20.43
CA PRO A 132 -6.10 5.68 -20.02
C PRO A 132 -5.40 5.60 -18.67
N VAL A 133 -4.14 6.03 -18.58
CA VAL A 133 -3.42 6.08 -17.29
C VAL A 133 -4.09 7.05 -16.35
N THR A 134 -4.66 8.14 -16.88
CA THR A 134 -5.36 9.16 -16.11
C THR A 134 -6.76 9.41 -16.68
N VAL A 135 -7.71 9.71 -15.79
CA VAL A 135 -9.09 10.05 -16.15
C VAL A 135 -9.55 11.26 -15.35
N ALA A 136 -10.47 12.06 -15.93
CA ALA A 136 -11.12 13.14 -15.21
C ALA A 136 -12.53 12.69 -14.77
N VAL A 137 -12.81 12.74 -13.47
CA VAL A 137 -14.10 12.39 -12.89
C VAL A 137 -14.57 13.53 -11.99
N ASN A 138 -15.76 14.10 -12.30
CA ASN A 138 -16.34 15.22 -11.55
C ASN A 138 -15.41 16.44 -11.38
N GLY A 139 -14.52 16.68 -12.35
CA GLY A 139 -13.59 17.82 -12.35
C GLY A 139 -12.29 17.59 -11.59
N SER A 140 -12.07 16.41 -11.05
CA SER A 140 -10.79 16.00 -10.44
C SER A 140 -10.08 14.95 -11.31
N THR A 141 -8.76 14.95 -11.28
CA THR A 141 -7.94 13.99 -12.01
C THR A 141 -7.66 12.77 -11.12
N TYR A 142 -7.76 11.59 -11.73
CA TYR A 142 -7.51 10.30 -11.10
C TYR A 142 -6.46 9.53 -11.90
N ILE A 143 -5.65 8.72 -11.23
CA ILE A 143 -4.59 7.91 -11.84
C ILE A 143 -4.90 6.43 -11.62
N ALA A 144 -4.72 5.59 -12.63
CA ALA A 144 -4.92 4.15 -12.56
C ALA A 144 -3.99 3.53 -11.50
N TRP A 145 -4.58 2.85 -10.51
CA TRP A 145 -3.82 2.28 -9.40
C TRP A 145 -2.78 1.25 -9.87
N ASP A 146 -3.17 0.32 -10.75
CA ASP A 146 -2.25 -0.70 -11.27
C ASP A 146 -1.07 -0.11 -12.05
N TYR A 147 -1.22 1.12 -12.57
CA TYR A 147 -0.11 1.86 -13.19
C TYR A 147 0.82 2.45 -12.13
N VAL A 148 0.28 3.11 -11.12
CA VAL A 148 1.06 3.71 -10.02
C VAL A 148 1.84 2.64 -9.26
N ALA A 149 1.23 1.48 -9.02
CA ALA A 149 1.84 0.36 -8.30
C ALA A 149 3.13 -0.15 -8.96
N GLN A 150 3.27 -0.03 -10.29
CA GLN A 150 4.49 -0.42 -11.01
C GLN A 150 5.71 0.45 -10.67
N TYR A 151 5.47 1.65 -10.16
CA TYR A 151 6.49 2.63 -9.78
C TYR A 151 6.53 2.89 -8.27
N THR A 152 5.94 1.99 -7.49
CA THR A 152 5.82 2.15 -6.04
C THR A 152 6.26 0.86 -5.34
N ASN A 153 7.13 0.98 -4.35
CA ASN A 153 7.59 -0.17 -3.58
C ASN A 153 6.51 -0.59 -2.57
N CYS A 154 5.56 -1.42 -3.01
CA CYS A 154 4.43 -1.87 -2.22
C CYS A 154 3.89 -3.22 -2.69
N THR A 155 3.18 -3.90 -1.79
CA THR A 155 2.24 -4.96 -2.15
C THR A 155 0.81 -4.44 -2.05
N TYR A 156 -0.14 -5.01 -2.80
CA TYR A 156 -1.54 -4.62 -2.67
C TYR A 156 -2.49 -5.79 -2.93
N ALA A 157 -3.71 -5.64 -2.43
CA ALA A 157 -4.80 -6.58 -2.65
C ALA A 157 -6.12 -5.83 -2.85
N TYR A 158 -7.01 -6.43 -3.63
CA TYR A 158 -8.38 -5.95 -3.78
C TYR A 158 -9.33 -6.71 -2.85
N GLY A 159 -10.29 -6.00 -2.25
CA GLY A 159 -11.42 -6.57 -1.55
C GLY A 159 -12.72 -6.23 -2.26
N GLU A 160 -13.73 -7.11 -2.19
CA GLU A 160 -14.96 -6.97 -2.96
C GLU A 160 -16.13 -6.38 -2.17
N GLU A 161 -16.29 -6.75 -0.92
CA GLU A 161 -17.45 -6.36 -0.10
C GLU A 161 -17.03 -5.74 1.25
N PRO A 162 -16.91 -4.39 1.32
CA PRO A 162 -16.98 -3.38 0.27
C PRO A 162 -15.79 -3.43 -0.69
N ALA A 163 -15.97 -2.86 -1.89
CA ALA A 163 -14.85 -2.67 -2.81
C ALA A 163 -13.76 -1.87 -2.10
N ARG A 164 -12.52 -2.36 -2.14
CA ARG A 164 -11.38 -1.70 -1.47
C ARG A 164 -10.05 -2.05 -2.10
N ILE A 165 -9.14 -1.11 -2.00
CA ILE A 165 -7.74 -1.24 -2.41
C ILE A 165 -6.91 -1.18 -1.14
N CYS A 166 -6.26 -2.31 -0.79
CA CYS A 166 -5.41 -2.42 0.38
C CYS A 166 -3.95 -2.39 -0.07
N ILE A 167 -3.21 -1.39 0.36
CA ILE A 167 -1.82 -1.11 -0.04
C ILE A 167 -0.95 -1.30 1.19
N ASN A 168 0.12 -2.06 1.05
CA ASN A 168 1.12 -2.25 2.09
C ASN A 168 2.48 -1.79 1.56
N SER A 169 3.01 -0.71 2.13
CA SER A 169 4.35 -0.20 1.81
C SER A 169 5.40 -1.25 2.17
N ILE A 170 6.45 -1.36 1.36
CA ILE A 170 7.61 -2.20 1.68
C ILE A 170 8.68 -1.28 2.27
N ASP A 171 8.72 -1.20 3.61
CA ASP A 171 9.60 -0.28 4.35
C ASP A 171 10.67 -1.00 5.20
N GLY A 172 10.91 -2.30 4.93
CA GLY A 172 11.90 -3.08 5.65
C GLY A 172 11.35 -4.35 6.29
N GLU A 173 11.67 -4.57 7.56
CA GLU A 173 11.31 -5.78 8.29
C GLU A 173 9.88 -5.74 8.81
N GLU A 174 9.13 -6.81 8.57
CA GLU A 174 7.76 -6.98 9.06
C GLU A 174 7.67 -8.20 9.98
N LYS A 175 6.98 -8.06 11.11
CA LYS A 175 6.67 -9.18 11.98
C LYS A 175 5.40 -9.88 11.49
N VAL A 176 5.49 -11.18 11.24
CA VAL A 176 4.42 -11.93 10.58
C VAL A 176 4.20 -13.31 11.21
N VAL A 177 3.06 -13.91 10.92
CA VAL A 177 2.74 -15.31 11.22
C VAL A 177 2.10 -15.95 9.99
N ASP A 178 2.34 -17.26 9.79
CA ASP A 178 1.70 -18.02 8.70
C ASP A 178 0.65 -18.98 9.24
N ALA A 179 -0.47 -19.13 8.54
CA ALA A 179 -1.54 -20.05 8.89
C ALA A 179 -1.09 -21.52 8.71
N LYS A 180 -1.16 -22.35 9.78
CA LYS A 180 -0.84 -23.80 9.73
C LYS A 180 -1.84 -24.61 8.93
N LYS A 181 -3.09 -24.13 8.82
CA LYS A 181 -4.23 -24.73 8.14
C LYS A 181 -5.19 -23.63 7.72
N ASP A 182 -6.29 -23.96 7.07
CA ASP A 182 -7.39 -23.00 6.88
C ASP A 182 -7.94 -22.57 8.24
N ILE A 183 -7.96 -21.24 8.46
CA ILE A 183 -8.38 -20.62 9.73
C ILE A 183 -9.33 -19.45 9.46
N TYR A 184 -9.88 -18.90 10.55
CA TYR A 184 -10.73 -17.72 10.48
C TYR A 184 -10.12 -16.59 11.32
N VAL A 185 -9.99 -15.42 10.71
CA VAL A 185 -9.77 -14.18 11.44
C VAL A 185 -11.10 -13.75 12.06
N ARG A 186 -11.11 -13.45 13.34
CA ARG A 186 -12.30 -13.07 14.11
C ARG A 186 -12.21 -11.64 14.59
N TYR A 187 -13.37 -11.00 14.72
CA TYR A 187 -13.45 -9.60 15.14
C TYR A 187 -12.88 -9.36 16.55
N ARG A 188 -12.99 -10.35 17.45
CA ARG A 188 -12.43 -10.31 18.83
C ARG A 188 -11.74 -11.62 19.14
N GLY A 189 -10.80 -11.60 20.11
CA GLY A 189 -10.13 -12.78 20.62
C GLY A 189 -11.11 -13.70 21.37
N GLY A 190 -11.81 -14.58 20.64
CA GLY A 190 -12.76 -15.51 21.23
C GLY A 190 -13.51 -16.33 20.19
N ILE A 191 -13.77 -17.62 20.52
CA ILE A 191 -14.47 -18.55 19.60
C ILE A 191 -15.92 -18.15 19.30
N LYS A 192 -16.53 -17.28 20.09
CA LYS A 192 -17.90 -16.78 19.90
C LYS A 192 -17.96 -15.49 19.09
N SER A 193 -16.83 -14.89 18.81
CA SER A 193 -16.73 -13.69 17.98
C SER A 193 -17.07 -14.00 16.53
N ASP A 194 -17.62 -13.02 15.84
CA ASP A 194 -17.93 -13.11 14.42
C ASP A 194 -16.65 -13.27 13.59
N ILE A 195 -16.81 -13.92 12.45
CA ILE A 195 -15.75 -14.16 11.48
C ILE A 195 -15.66 -12.93 10.58
N LEU A 196 -14.43 -12.44 10.38
CA LEU A 196 -14.13 -11.37 9.43
C LEU A 196 -13.71 -11.93 8.07
N GLU A 197 -12.77 -12.88 8.10
CA GLU A 197 -12.19 -13.44 6.88
C GLU A 197 -11.77 -14.89 7.07
N LYS A 198 -11.84 -15.68 6.00
CA LYS A 198 -11.25 -17.01 5.93
C LYS A 198 -9.85 -16.91 5.33
N ILE A 199 -8.87 -17.46 6.01
CA ILE A 199 -7.47 -17.47 5.61
C ILE A 199 -7.08 -18.89 5.22
N GLU A 200 -6.49 -19.06 4.07
CA GLU A 200 -6.02 -20.35 3.58
C GLU A 200 -4.71 -20.76 4.27
N LYS A 201 -4.45 -22.06 4.33
CA LYS A 201 -3.19 -22.61 4.84
C LYS A 201 -2.00 -22.00 4.11
N GLY A 202 -1.00 -21.56 4.88
CA GLY A 202 0.25 -20.99 4.39
C GLY A 202 0.17 -19.50 4.05
N SER A 203 -1.02 -18.89 4.15
CA SER A 203 -1.15 -17.43 3.97
C SER A 203 -0.49 -16.70 5.13
N ARG A 204 0.19 -15.61 4.80
CA ARG A 204 0.86 -14.72 5.74
C ARG A 204 -0.11 -13.69 6.28
N LEU A 205 0.05 -13.38 7.57
CA LEU A 205 -0.69 -12.37 8.30
C LEU A 205 0.31 -11.45 9.00
N TYR A 206 0.07 -10.15 8.99
CA TYR A 206 0.87 -9.18 9.71
C TYR A 206 0.55 -9.27 11.21
N TYR A 207 1.57 -9.49 12.02
CA TYR A 207 1.45 -9.61 13.47
C TYR A 207 1.34 -8.22 14.09
N GLU A 208 0.37 -8.04 14.97
CA GLU A 208 0.15 -6.79 15.69
C GLU A 208 0.48 -6.92 17.18
N ASP A 209 -0.14 -7.91 17.88
CA ASP A 209 -0.04 -8.05 19.33
C ASP A 209 -0.48 -9.45 19.79
N ASP A 210 -0.06 -9.84 21.01
CA ASP A 210 -0.52 -11.04 21.70
C ASP A 210 -1.69 -10.73 22.65
N LEU A 211 -2.66 -11.63 22.70
CA LEU A 211 -3.79 -11.61 23.63
C LEU A 211 -4.12 -13.01 24.12
N ASP A 212 -3.51 -13.45 25.20
CA ASP A 212 -3.66 -14.80 25.79
C ASP A 212 -3.44 -15.91 24.73
N ASP A 213 -4.49 -16.72 24.44
CA ASP A 213 -4.48 -17.78 23.43
C ASP A 213 -4.71 -17.26 22.00
N TRP A 214 -4.75 -15.96 21.79
CA TRP A 214 -5.03 -15.30 20.50
C TRP A 214 -3.91 -14.36 20.12
N ILE A 215 -3.74 -14.18 18.81
CA ILE A 215 -2.85 -13.17 18.24
C ILE A 215 -3.70 -12.19 17.45
N LYS A 216 -3.48 -10.90 17.66
CA LYS A 216 -4.03 -9.83 16.83
C LYS A 216 -3.23 -9.74 15.55
N VAL A 217 -3.90 -9.77 14.42
CA VAL A 217 -3.27 -9.77 13.09
C VAL A 217 -4.01 -8.86 12.14
N THR A 218 -3.29 -8.36 11.13
CA THR A 218 -3.87 -7.67 9.98
C THR A 218 -3.70 -8.54 8.73
N THR A 219 -4.77 -8.66 7.93
CA THR A 219 -4.78 -9.43 6.69
C THR A 219 -4.36 -8.57 5.50
N GLN A 220 -3.97 -9.21 4.40
CA GLN A 220 -3.64 -8.49 3.16
C GLN A 220 -4.84 -7.71 2.58
N THR A 221 -6.07 -8.11 2.91
CA THR A 221 -7.31 -7.45 2.48
C THR A 221 -7.80 -6.39 3.48
N GLY A 222 -6.96 -6.01 4.46
CA GLY A 222 -7.19 -4.89 5.37
C GLY A 222 -8.03 -5.18 6.61
N TYR A 223 -8.42 -6.45 6.88
CA TYR A 223 -9.06 -6.77 8.14
C TYR A 223 -8.03 -6.87 9.26
N THR A 224 -8.26 -6.18 10.35
CA THR A 224 -7.53 -6.39 11.62
C THR A 224 -8.43 -7.16 12.58
N GLY A 225 -7.95 -8.29 13.05
CA GLY A 225 -8.73 -9.19 13.91
C GLY A 225 -7.84 -10.17 14.68
N TYR A 226 -8.42 -11.30 15.08
CA TYR A 226 -7.76 -12.25 15.98
C TYR A 226 -7.77 -13.66 15.39
N VAL A 227 -6.66 -14.35 15.51
CA VAL A 227 -6.49 -15.79 15.21
C VAL A 227 -6.01 -16.51 16.46
N LYS A 228 -6.29 -17.82 16.59
CA LYS A 228 -5.72 -18.59 17.70
C LYS A 228 -4.23 -18.78 17.51
N SER A 229 -3.43 -18.55 18.55
CA SER A 229 -1.97 -18.77 18.55
C SER A 229 -1.61 -20.19 18.13
N SER A 230 -2.40 -21.20 18.51
CA SER A 230 -2.20 -22.60 18.12
C SER A 230 -2.43 -22.92 16.64
N GLU A 231 -3.09 -22.02 15.90
CA GLU A 231 -3.47 -22.20 14.48
C GLU A 231 -2.50 -21.54 13.51
N VAL A 232 -1.55 -20.75 14.01
CA VAL A 232 -0.47 -20.11 13.25
C VAL A 232 0.89 -20.62 13.68
N ASN A 233 1.93 -20.43 12.86
CA ASN A 233 3.32 -20.68 13.23
C ASN A 233 3.79 -19.67 14.28
N GLU A 234 4.98 -19.90 14.87
CA GLU A 234 5.65 -18.86 15.64
C GLU A 234 5.87 -17.64 14.76
N ASP A 235 5.79 -16.46 15.35
CA ASP A 235 6.06 -15.21 14.64
C ASP A 235 7.53 -15.13 14.21
N TYR A 236 7.76 -14.51 13.09
CA TYR A 236 9.10 -14.31 12.55
C TYR A 236 9.20 -12.96 11.83
N ILE A 237 10.42 -12.52 11.65
CA ILE A 237 10.71 -11.34 10.86
C ILE A 237 10.76 -11.72 9.38
N TYR A 238 9.95 -11.08 8.60
CA TYR A 238 9.92 -11.20 7.14
C TYR A 238 10.43 -9.91 6.52
N VAL A 239 11.31 -10.05 5.55
CA VAL A 239 11.76 -8.93 4.71
C VAL A 239 11.17 -9.15 3.32
N PRO A 240 10.14 -8.37 2.94
CA PRO A 240 9.60 -8.44 1.58
C PRO A 240 10.68 -8.12 0.54
N GLU A 241 10.59 -8.75 -0.62
CA GLU A 241 11.39 -8.32 -1.77
C GLU A 241 10.83 -7.01 -2.31
N ASP A 242 11.70 -6.07 -2.67
CA ASP A 242 11.31 -4.84 -3.31
C ASP A 242 10.57 -5.12 -4.62
N THR A 243 9.38 -4.56 -4.76
CA THR A 243 8.58 -4.64 -5.99
C THR A 243 8.99 -3.59 -7.00
N TYR A 244 9.57 -2.50 -6.51
CA TYR A 244 10.12 -1.42 -7.31
C TYR A 244 11.37 -0.86 -6.66
N VAL A 245 12.47 -0.85 -7.41
CA VAL A 245 13.72 -0.21 -7.01
C VAL A 245 14.02 0.88 -8.01
N GLU A 246 14.15 2.09 -7.51
CA GLU A 246 14.51 3.21 -8.36
C GLU A 246 15.97 3.16 -8.76
N GLU A 247 16.21 3.18 -10.08
CA GLU A 247 17.56 3.33 -10.62
C GLU A 247 17.97 4.80 -10.59
N TYR A 248 18.98 5.11 -9.81
CA TYR A 248 19.62 6.42 -9.83
C TYR A 248 20.92 6.34 -10.57
N THR A 249 21.04 7.12 -11.64
CA THR A 249 22.33 7.37 -12.26
C THR A 249 23.11 8.36 -11.41
N ARG A 250 23.84 7.85 -10.43
CA ARG A 250 24.72 8.70 -9.63
C ARG A 250 25.97 9.07 -10.43
N VAL A 251 26.06 10.30 -10.88
CA VAL A 251 27.34 10.87 -11.34
C VAL A 251 28.14 11.25 -10.10
N MET A 252 28.69 10.25 -9.41
CA MET A 252 29.58 10.49 -8.29
C MET A 252 31.02 10.64 -8.79
N SER A 253 31.74 11.59 -8.22
CA SER A 253 33.19 11.61 -8.37
C SER A 253 33.83 10.58 -7.44
N ASP A 254 34.87 9.86 -7.91
CA ASP A 254 35.67 9.02 -7.04
C ASP A 254 36.37 9.89 -5.99
N GLY A 255 35.98 9.75 -4.73
CA GLY A 255 36.59 10.45 -3.61
C GLY A 255 35.73 11.57 -3.00
N ALA A 256 36.31 12.31 -2.07
CA ALA A 256 35.62 13.37 -1.34
C ALA A 256 35.17 14.52 -2.23
N VAL A 257 33.92 14.93 -2.15
CA VAL A 257 33.39 16.12 -2.81
C VAL A 257 33.78 17.35 -2.01
N ARG A 258 34.51 18.24 -2.64
CA ARG A 258 34.86 19.59 -2.14
C ARG A 258 34.11 20.59 -3.00
N LEU A 259 32.86 20.90 -2.62
CA LEU A 259 31.96 21.77 -3.34
C LEU A 259 32.15 23.21 -2.93
N GLY A 260 32.32 24.10 -3.93
CA GLY A 260 32.26 25.54 -3.76
C GLY A 260 31.01 26.13 -4.40
N TRP A 261 30.19 26.87 -3.64
CA TRP A 261 29.15 27.73 -4.21
C TRP A 261 29.76 29.10 -4.55
N PHE A 262 29.42 29.60 -5.74
CA PHE A 262 29.88 30.89 -6.18
C PHE A 262 28.72 31.78 -6.64
N GLN A 263 28.56 32.93 -6.01
CA GLN A 263 27.51 33.88 -6.38
C GLN A 263 27.90 34.61 -7.69
N VAL A 264 27.04 34.44 -8.71
CA VAL A 264 27.21 35.12 -10.03
C VAL A 264 26.03 36.07 -10.21
N GLY A 265 26.33 37.37 -10.17
CA GLY A 265 25.31 38.43 -10.38
C GLY A 265 25.20 38.92 -11.82
N GLY A 266 25.93 38.30 -12.77
CA GLY A 266 25.95 38.61 -14.19
C GLY A 266 27.05 37.83 -14.92
N THR A 267 27.05 37.84 -16.25
CA THR A 267 28.03 37.08 -17.07
C THR A 267 29.50 37.41 -16.77
N SER A 268 29.82 38.62 -16.35
CA SER A 268 31.16 39.01 -15.89
C SER A 268 31.61 38.29 -14.60
N GLY A 269 30.66 37.86 -13.77
CA GLY A 269 30.95 37.10 -12.56
C GLY A 269 31.55 35.72 -12.86
N ASN A 270 31.28 35.14 -14.03
CA ASN A 270 31.89 33.86 -14.45
C ASN A 270 33.40 33.94 -14.56
N SER A 271 33.93 35.04 -15.10
CA SER A 271 35.40 35.25 -15.21
C SER A 271 36.03 35.38 -13.83
N THR A 272 35.37 36.06 -12.90
CA THR A 272 35.82 36.17 -11.51
C THR A 272 35.83 34.81 -10.83
N ALA A 273 34.77 34.03 -11.00
CA ALA A 273 34.67 32.67 -10.46
C ALA A 273 35.82 31.79 -10.99
N ALA A 274 36.06 31.82 -12.31
CA ALA A 274 37.12 31.04 -12.94
C ALA A 274 38.51 31.40 -12.42
N ALA A 275 38.76 32.70 -12.13
CA ALA A 275 40.03 33.18 -11.60
C ALA A 275 40.27 32.76 -10.12
N MET A 276 39.21 32.64 -9.35
CA MET A 276 39.31 32.29 -7.92
C MET A 276 39.36 30.78 -7.67
N VAL A 277 38.90 29.94 -8.63
CA VAL A 277 38.84 28.50 -8.48
C VAL A 277 40.18 27.84 -8.73
N SER A 278 40.66 27.11 -7.74
CA SER A 278 41.87 26.28 -7.85
C SER A 278 41.48 24.82 -7.70
N SER A 279 41.98 23.95 -8.57
CA SER A 279 41.73 22.50 -8.54
C SER A 279 42.20 21.80 -7.26
N SER A 280 43.08 22.42 -6.49
CA SER A 280 43.52 21.91 -5.18
C SER A 280 42.51 22.16 -4.07
N SER A 281 41.64 23.17 -4.21
CA SER A 281 40.71 23.60 -3.18
C SER A 281 39.32 22.99 -3.37
N VAL A 282 38.84 22.91 -4.59
CA VAL A 282 37.51 22.39 -4.94
C VAL A 282 37.62 21.43 -6.12
N ASN A 283 36.72 20.43 -6.14
CA ASN A 283 36.58 19.53 -7.29
C ASN A 283 35.16 19.58 -7.90
N VAL A 284 34.23 20.30 -7.25
CA VAL A 284 32.90 20.63 -7.76
C VAL A 284 32.61 22.09 -7.50
N ILE A 285 32.06 22.81 -8.48
CA ILE A 285 31.63 24.19 -8.31
C ILE A 285 30.19 24.38 -8.77
N SER A 286 29.41 25.09 -7.97
CA SER A 286 27.99 25.39 -8.25
C SER A 286 27.80 26.91 -8.32
N PRO A 287 27.88 27.51 -9.52
CA PRO A 287 27.57 28.92 -9.68
C PRO A 287 26.06 29.17 -9.60
N THR A 288 25.65 30.28 -8.98
CA THR A 288 24.26 30.72 -8.92
C THR A 288 23.78 31.33 -10.24
N TRP A 289 23.72 30.54 -11.28
CA TRP A 289 23.41 31.01 -12.64
C TRP A 289 21.93 31.22 -12.91
N TYR A 290 21.09 30.50 -12.21
CA TYR A 290 19.68 30.47 -12.53
C TYR A 290 18.88 31.19 -11.46
N SER A 291 17.91 31.95 -11.90
CA SER A 291 16.90 32.57 -11.02
C SER A 291 15.53 32.49 -11.69
N ILE A 292 14.48 32.31 -10.86
CA ILE A 292 13.09 32.40 -11.34
C ILE A 292 12.82 33.89 -11.67
N ALA A 293 12.51 34.18 -12.92
CA ALA A 293 12.34 35.52 -13.43
C ALA A 293 10.86 36.00 -13.39
N SER A 294 9.91 35.09 -13.30
CA SER A 294 8.48 35.42 -13.26
C SER A 294 7.67 34.41 -12.46
N THR A 295 6.44 34.79 -12.14
CA THR A 295 5.46 33.91 -11.48
C THR A 295 4.96 32.78 -12.37
N SER A 296 5.19 32.84 -13.69
CA SER A 296 4.92 31.78 -14.64
C SER A 296 6.06 30.73 -14.74
N GLY A 297 7.05 30.78 -13.86
CA GLY A 297 8.14 29.79 -13.82
C GLY A 297 9.26 30.04 -14.82
N SER A 298 9.24 31.13 -15.62
CA SER A 298 10.35 31.43 -16.52
C SER A 298 11.64 31.65 -15.75
N ALA A 299 12.76 31.06 -16.24
CA ALA A 299 14.06 31.19 -15.62
C ALA A 299 14.95 32.15 -16.42
N SER A 300 15.75 32.94 -15.73
CA SER A 300 16.91 33.65 -16.31
C SER A 300 18.20 32.88 -16.03
N SER A 301 19.18 32.98 -16.94
CA SER A 301 20.43 32.24 -16.81
C SER A 301 21.65 33.10 -17.17
N TYR A 302 22.71 32.94 -16.39
CA TYR A 302 24.05 33.43 -16.67
C TYR A 302 25.04 32.32 -17.07
N ALA A 303 24.55 31.12 -17.32
CA ALA A 303 25.34 29.95 -17.68
C ALA A 303 26.11 30.21 -19.02
N GLN A 304 27.36 29.77 -19.07
CA GLN A 304 28.24 29.86 -20.25
C GLN A 304 28.89 28.49 -20.51
N ALA A 305 28.60 27.89 -21.67
CA ALA A 305 29.17 26.61 -22.06
C ALA A 305 30.70 26.60 -22.08
N SER A 306 31.33 27.71 -22.52
CA SER A 306 32.79 27.86 -22.51
C SER A 306 33.38 27.83 -21.11
N TRP A 307 32.67 28.38 -20.12
CA TRP A 307 33.11 28.33 -18.72
C TRP A 307 33.04 26.90 -18.17
N VAL A 308 31.96 26.18 -18.48
CA VAL A 308 31.83 24.77 -18.11
C VAL A 308 32.96 23.93 -18.69
N SER A 309 33.26 24.13 -19.99
CA SER A 309 34.36 23.44 -20.67
C SER A 309 35.73 23.73 -20.02
N ASP A 310 35.98 24.98 -19.62
CA ASP A 310 37.20 25.35 -18.91
C ASP A 310 37.32 24.69 -17.54
N MET A 311 36.22 24.63 -16.75
CA MET A 311 36.20 23.96 -15.44
C MET A 311 36.44 22.45 -15.61
N HIS A 312 35.80 21.82 -16.58
CA HIS A 312 36.00 20.40 -16.86
C HIS A 312 37.46 20.11 -17.30
N ALA A 313 38.07 20.99 -18.11
CA ALA A 313 39.48 20.86 -18.50
C ALA A 313 40.45 20.97 -17.30
N ARG A 314 40.02 21.63 -16.22
CA ARG A 314 40.77 21.70 -14.95
C ARG A 314 40.44 20.54 -14.00
N GLY A 315 39.61 19.56 -14.40
CA GLY A 315 39.14 18.44 -13.56
C GLY A 315 38.13 18.84 -12.50
N ILE A 316 37.45 19.96 -12.66
CA ILE A 316 36.38 20.46 -11.75
C ILE A 316 35.04 20.22 -12.43
N LYS A 317 34.11 19.59 -11.69
CA LYS A 317 32.74 19.31 -12.12
C LYS A 317 31.78 20.42 -11.76
#